data_2b5381921e900fc046c0627089259bd6
#
_entry.id   2b5381921e900fc046c0627089259bd6
#
_cell.length_a   1.000
_cell.length_b   1.000
_cell.length_c   1.000
_cell.angle_alpha   90.00
_cell.angle_beta   90.00
_cell.angle_gamma   90.00
#
_symmetry.space_group_name_H-M   'P 1'
#
loop_
_entity.id
_entity.type
_entity.pdbx_description
1 polymer ?
#
loop_
_entity_poly.entity_id
_entity_poly.type
_entity_poly.pdbx_seq_one_letter_code
_entity_poly.pdbx_strand_id
1 'polypeptide(L)'
;MVALCETIHGCWWLIEKRVLSVSVPILYHYPMSPYSEKLRLTMGLLKMRWMSAQVAAYPPREALVALVGGYRRIPVLQIGAHIYCDTRLAFAALTGNESDCLRLIDRDEALRQWAEQEVFFAVIAAASPYRAIRLLTRELGLGGLMRFTRDRIAMTRGATIVPPDGNKARTILSSFVSHLTERLQERAFLSGPEVGYLDLCCFHPLWMACRIDSRIKATWPLAVHNWFEAIQSLGHGEVVPATPEAISDAIDQEAGLFTGDIEPPFLEAEWVTMRPTDYARDESCGVLVLLDKRRAVLKRELPDGGAVYLHFPRSGFEITNRAAA
;
A
#
# COMPACT_ATOMS: atom_id res chain seq x y z
N MET A 1 38.80 1.93 8.54
CA MET A 1 37.91 2.45 7.48
C MET A 1 36.58 1.66 7.39
N VAL A 2 36.31 0.77 8.31
CA VAL A 2 35.03 -0.01 8.38
C VAL A 2 34.06 0.57 9.42
N ALA A 3 34.52 1.32 10.39
CA ALA A 3 33.71 1.84 11.51
C ALA A 3 32.86 3.09 11.18
N LEU A 4 33.10 3.79 10.05
CA LEU A 4 32.33 4.99 9.66
C LEU A 4 31.06 4.67 8.86
N CYS A 5 30.93 3.46 8.28
CA CYS A 5 29.78 3.07 7.50
C CYS A 5 28.58 2.63 8.36
N GLU A 6 28.84 2.07 9.55
CA GLU A 6 27.80 1.63 10.49
C GLU A 6 27.10 2.80 11.19
N THR A 7 27.77 3.95 11.32
CA THR A 7 27.23 5.12 12.05
C THR A 7 26.16 5.87 11.24
N ILE A 8 26.22 5.84 9.91
CA ILE A 8 25.25 6.52 9.04
C ILE A 8 23.95 5.74 8.96
N HIS A 9 24.01 4.40 8.89
CA HIS A 9 22.82 3.53 8.88
C HIS A 9 22.07 3.53 10.22
N GLY A 10 22.79 3.68 11.32
CA GLY A 10 22.20 3.78 12.66
C GLY A 10 21.40 5.07 12.91
N CYS A 11 21.78 6.19 12.27
CA CYS A 11 21.10 7.47 12.44
C CYS A 11 19.71 7.49 11.77
N TRP A 12 19.57 6.88 10.59
CA TRP A 12 18.29 6.83 9.86
C TRP A 12 17.24 5.98 10.58
N TRP A 13 17.64 4.83 11.10
CA TRP A 13 16.79 3.94 11.90
C TRP A 13 16.32 4.60 13.20
N LEU A 14 17.15 5.43 13.81
CA LEU A 14 16.82 6.20 15.01
C LEU A 14 15.85 7.34 14.71
N ILE A 15 15.97 7.99 13.55
CA ILE A 15 15.05 9.04 13.11
C ILE A 15 13.67 8.44 12.82
N GLU A 16 13.58 7.35 12.06
CA GLU A 16 12.30 6.68 11.80
C GLU A 16 11.65 6.13 13.09
N LYS A 17 12.40 5.52 14.00
CA LYS A 17 11.87 5.14 15.31
C LYS A 17 11.44 6.33 16.17
N ARG A 18 12.09 7.47 16.03
CA ARG A 18 11.74 8.69 16.79
C ARG A 18 10.43 9.30 16.27
N VAL A 19 10.19 9.25 14.95
CA VAL A 19 8.93 9.67 14.33
C VAL A 19 7.78 8.78 14.81
N LEU A 20 7.94 7.46 14.81
CA LEU A 20 6.93 6.51 15.29
C LEU A 20 6.62 6.65 16.79
N SER A 21 7.53 7.25 17.59
CA SER A 21 7.31 7.47 19.02
C SER A 21 6.51 8.73 19.33
N VAL A 22 6.31 9.62 18.36
CA VAL A 22 5.71 10.96 18.57
C VAL A 22 4.33 11.09 17.92
N SER A 23 4.08 10.46 16.77
CA SER A 23 2.85 10.64 16.01
C SER A 23 2.04 9.34 15.85
N VAL A 24 0.74 9.39 16.18
CA VAL A 24 -0.19 8.28 15.93
C VAL A 24 -0.40 8.15 14.42
N PRO A 25 -0.17 6.96 13.80
CA PRO A 25 -0.36 6.79 12.36
C PRO A 25 -1.80 7.05 11.93
N ILE A 26 -1.98 7.69 10.78
CA ILE A 26 -3.28 7.96 10.16
C ILE A 26 -3.36 7.18 8.85
N LEU A 27 -4.37 6.33 8.71
CA LEU A 27 -4.58 5.56 7.50
C LEU A 27 -5.76 6.11 6.72
N TYR A 28 -5.50 6.58 5.49
CA TYR A 28 -6.55 6.94 4.53
C TYR A 28 -6.96 5.69 3.77
N HIS A 29 -8.17 5.21 4.04
CA HIS A 29 -8.64 3.93 3.52
C HIS A 29 -10.15 3.87 3.34
N TYR A 30 -10.64 2.81 2.69
CA TYR A 30 -12.04 2.43 2.72
C TYR A 30 -12.17 0.93 3.07
N PRO A 31 -13.29 0.52 3.74
CA PRO A 31 -13.40 -0.80 4.38
C PRO A 31 -13.18 -1.99 3.44
N MET A 32 -13.68 -1.91 2.20
CA MET A 32 -13.59 -3.01 1.24
C MET A 32 -12.28 -3.05 0.43
N SER A 33 -11.31 -2.16 0.70
CA SER A 33 -10.03 -2.14 0.00
C SER A 33 -9.12 -3.28 0.47
N PRO A 34 -8.73 -4.23 -0.41
CA PRO A 34 -7.84 -5.33 -0.03
C PRO A 34 -6.41 -4.85 0.23
N TYR A 35 -5.94 -3.83 -0.46
CA TYR A 35 -4.64 -3.23 -0.17
C TYR A 35 -4.62 -2.50 1.19
N SER A 36 -5.75 -1.90 1.58
CA SER A 36 -5.85 -1.30 2.92
C SER A 36 -5.88 -2.36 4.02
N GLU A 37 -6.41 -3.55 3.73
CA GLU A 37 -6.41 -4.67 4.68
C GLU A 37 -4.98 -5.07 5.06
N LYS A 38 -4.03 -5.02 4.13
CA LYS A 38 -2.61 -5.28 4.45
C LYS A 38 -2.11 -4.39 5.59
N LEU A 39 -2.39 -3.08 5.52
CA LEU A 39 -1.91 -2.14 6.53
C LEU A 39 -2.72 -2.21 7.83
N ARG A 40 -4.04 -2.49 7.74
CA ARG A 40 -4.85 -2.72 8.95
C ARG A 40 -4.33 -3.92 9.73
N LEU A 41 -4.04 -5.04 9.04
CA LEU A 41 -3.45 -6.24 9.65
C LEU A 41 -2.02 -5.99 10.17
N THR A 42 -1.24 -5.16 9.50
CA THR A 42 0.08 -4.73 10.00
C THR A 42 -0.06 -4.02 11.35
N MET A 43 -1.02 -3.11 11.46
CA MET A 43 -1.26 -2.41 12.74
C MET A 43 -1.82 -3.35 13.80
N GLY A 44 -2.60 -4.37 13.42
CA GLY A 44 -3.03 -5.46 14.30
C GLY A 44 -1.86 -6.30 14.79
N LEU A 45 -0.97 -6.72 13.90
CA LEU A 45 0.25 -7.46 14.21
C LEU A 45 1.12 -6.71 15.24
N LEU A 46 1.25 -5.41 15.06
CA LEU A 46 2.03 -4.52 15.94
C LEU A 46 1.26 -4.06 17.18
N LYS A 47 -0.02 -4.44 17.31
CA LYS A 47 -0.93 -3.98 18.39
C LYS A 47 -0.95 -2.46 18.54
N MET A 48 -0.88 -1.76 17.41
CA MET A 48 -0.80 -0.30 17.38
C MET A 48 -2.16 0.35 17.59
N ARG A 49 -2.12 1.54 18.20
CA ARG A 49 -3.19 2.52 18.11
C ARG A 49 -2.98 3.37 16.87
N TRP A 50 -4.02 3.58 16.06
CA TRP A 50 -3.97 4.36 14.84
C TRP A 50 -5.28 5.07 14.53
N MET A 51 -5.21 6.10 13.71
CA MET A 51 -6.37 6.90 13.32
C MET A 51 -6.88 6.48 11.93
N SER A 52 -8.18 6.23 11.86
CA SER A 52 -8.89 5.84 10.63
C SER A 52 -9.46 7.08 9.94
N ALA A 53 -8.85 7.49 8.84
CA ALA A 53 -9.37 8.50 7.93
C ALA A 53 -10.10 7.80 6.78
N GLN A 54 -11.41 7.57 6.94
CA GLN A 54 -12.18 6.90 5.91
C GLN A 54 -12.40 7.81 4.70
N VAL A 55 -12.06 7.32 3.52
CA VAL A 55 -12.25 8.01 2.24
C VAL A 55 -13.23 7.24 1.36
N ALA A 56 -13.87 7.95 0.42
CA ALA A 56 -14.72 7.29 -0.55
C ALA A 56 -13.94 6.27 -1.40
N ALA A 57 -14.58 5.15 -1.79
CA ALA A 57 -13.97 4.13 -2.64
C ALA A 57 -13.67 4.62 -4.07
N TYR A 58 -14.16 5.80 -4.44
CA TYR A 58 -14.00 6.48 -5.74
C TYR A 58 -13.90 8.00 -5.54
N PRO A 59 -13.30 8.75 -6.49
CA PRO A 59 -13.26 10.22 -6.44
C PRO A 59 -14.65 10.88 -6.50
N PRO A 60 -14.80 12.12 -6.00
CA PRO A 60 -13.73 13.01 -5.51
C PRO A 60 -13.28 12.66 -4.09
N ARG A 61 -12.00 12.99 -3.79
CA ARG A 61 -11.36 12.86 -2.47
C ARG A 61 -10.54 14.10 -2.21
N GLU A 62 -11.19 15.25 -2.14
CA GLU A 62 -10.58 16.57 -2.16
C GLU A 62 -9.49 16.73 -1.10
N ALA A 63 -9.77 16.40 0.16
CA ALA A 63 -8.81 16.47 1.24
C ALA A 63 -7.56 15.58 0.98
N LEU A 64 -7.74 14.38 0.46
CA LEU A 64 -6.62 13.51 0.15
C LEU A 64 -5.83 14.02 -1.07
N VAL A 65 -6.49 14.56 -2.09
CA VAL A 65 -5.84 15.16 -3.26
C VAL A 65 -5.03 16.39 -2.87
N ALA A 66 -5.53 17.22 -1.97
CA ALA A 66 -4.75 18.33 -1.41
C ALA A 66 -3.44 17.83 -0.78
N LEU A 67 -3.51 16.74 -0.03
CA LEU A 67 -2.36 16.13 0.65
C LEU A 67 -1.36 15.49 -0.32
N VAL A 68 -1.82 14.61 -1.23
CA VAL A 68 -0.96 13.77 -2.07
C VAL A 68 -0.83 14.22 -3.53
N GLY A 69 -1.48 15.30 -3.91
CA GLY A 69 -1.57 15.71 -5.32
C GLY A 69 -2.54 14.81 -6.09
N GLY A 70 -2.12 14.30 -7.25
CA GLY A 70 -2.96 13.47 -8.12
C GLY A 70 -3.00 11.98 -7.75
N TYR A 71 -2.11 11.49 -6.88
CA TYR A 71 -2.07 10.08 -6.51
C TYR A 71 -3.41 9.58 -5.97
N ARG A 72 -4.01 8.62 -6.64
CA ARG A 72 -5.38 8.19 -6.36
C ARG A 72 -5.53 6.80 -5.75
N ARG A 73 -4.44 6.03 -5.66
CA ARG A 73 -4.49 4.69 -5.06
C ARG A 73 -4.71 4.78 -3.55
N ILE A 74 -5.39 3.79 -3.02
CA ILE A 74 -5.67 3.61 -1.59
C ILE A 74 -5.15 2.23 -1.19
N PRO A 75 -4.48 2.14 -0.02
CA PRO A 75 -4.36 3.11 1.07
C PRO A 75 -3.24 4.14 0.87
N VAL A 76 -3.32 5.20 1.70
CA VAL A 76 -2.22 6.13 1.96
C VAL A 76 -2.02 6.16 3.48
N LEU A 77 -0.77 6.07 3.92
CA LEU A 77 -0.40 6.17 5.33
C LEU A 77 0.26 7.51 5.61
N GLN A 78 -0.16 8.17 6.68
CA GLN A 78 0.48 9.38 7.19
C GLN A 78 1.08 9.10 8.57
N ILE A 79 2.32 9.52 8.78
CA ILE A 79 3.00 9.56 10.09
C ILE A 79 3.65 10.93 10.20
N GLY A 80 3.10 11.80 11.03
CA GLY A 80 3.51 13.20 11.06
C GLY A 80 3.31 13.89 9.71
N ALA A 81 4.34 14.57 9.22
CA ALA A 81 4.37 15.17 7.89
C ALA A 81 4.74 14.17 6.76
N HIS A 82 5.05 12.91 7.08
CA HIS A 82 5.44 11.91 6.10
C HIS A 82 4.24 11.12 5.58
N ILE A 83 4.08 11.09 4.26
CA ILE A 83 2.97 10.46 3.55
C ILE A 83 3.50 9.32 2.67
N TYR A 84 3.10 8.11 2.95
CA TYR A 84 3.53 6.91 2.23
C TYR A 84 2.48 6.49 1.21
N CYS A 85 2.83 6.61 -0.06
CA CYS A 85 1.94 6.38 -1.21
C CYS A 85 2.01 4.94 -1.77
N ASP A 86 2.56 4.00 -1.00
CA ASP A 86 2.62 2.58 -1.37
C ASP A 86 2.61 1.71 -0.11
N THR A 87 1.97 0.52 -0.20
CA THR A 87 1.83 -0.37 0.96
C THR A 87 3.15 -0.99 1.42
N ARG A 88 4.15 -1.14 0.54
CA ARG A 88 5.46 -1.65 0.91
C ARG A 88 6.22 -0.65 1.78
N LEU A 89 6.26 0.62 1.35
CA LEU A 89 6.89 1.68 2.14
C LEU A 89 6.13 1.94 3.44
N ALA A 90 4.80 1.90 3.39
CA ALA A 90 3.96 2.05 4.58
C ALA A 90 4.20 0.91 5.59
N PHE A 91 4.32 -0.34 5.12
CA PHE A 91 4.69 -1.48 5.97
C PHE A 91 6.07 -1.28 6.59
N ALA A 92 7.07 -0.90 5.80
CA ALA A 92 8.43 -0.64 6.27
C ALA A 92 8.46 0.47 7.34
N ALA A 93 7.73 1.56 7.11
CA ALA A 93 7.62 2.66 8.06
C ALA A 93 6.95 2.23 9.38
N LEU A 94 5.87 1.45 9.33
CA LEU A 94 5.18 0.96 10.52
C LEU A 94 6.03 -0.04 11.33
N THR A 95 6.77 -0.91 10.66
CA THR A 95 7.52 -1.98 11.32
C THR A 95 8.96 -1.58 11.69
N GLY A 96 9.49 -0.51 11.08
CA GLY A 96 10.91 -0.20 11.12
C GLY A 96 11.77 -1.29 10.46
N ASN A 97 11.17 -2.15 9.63
CA ASN A 97 11.79 -3.33 9.05
C ASN A 97 11.92 -3.22 7.52
N GLU A 98 12.80 -2.32 7.08
CA GLU A 98 13.17 -2.26 5.65
C GLU A 98 13.78 -3.59 5.15
N SER A 99 14.46 -4.32 6.04
CA SER A 99 15.10 -5.59 5.69
C SER A 99 14.08 -6.64 5.23
N ASP A 100 12.90 -6.71 5.86
CA ASP A 100 11.85 -7.64 5.44
C ASP A 100 11.32 -7.30 4.03
N CYS A 101 11.17 -6.02 3.73
CA CYS A 101 10.81 -5.57 2.38
C CYS A 101 11.91 -5.83 1.34
N LEU A 102 13.18 -5.80 1.75
CA LEU A 102 14.32 -6.10 0.87
C LEU A 102 14.51 -7.61 0.63
N ARG A 103 14.12 -8.46 1.58
CA ARG A 103 14.16 -9.94 1.43
C ARG A 103 13.20 -10.48 0.37
N LEU A 104 12.30 -9.63 -0.16
CA LEU A 104 11.45 -9.93 -1.30
C LEU A 104 12.16 -9.78 -2.67
N ILE A 105 13.45 -9.48 -2.68
CA ILE A 105 14.27 -9.49 -3.88
C ILE A 105 14.43 -10.95 -4.35
N ASP A 106 14.46 -11.18 -5.64
CA ASP A 106 14.56 -12.47 -6.31
C ASP A 106 13.25 -13.29 -6.28
N ARG A 107 13.30 -14.48 -5.73
CA ARG A 107 12.21 -15.46 -5.73
C ARG A 107 10.95 -14.98 -5.00
N ASP A 108 11.13 -14.30 -3.89
CA ASP A 108 10.01 -13.83 -3.08
C ASP A 108 9.39 -12.58 -3.68
N GLU A 109 10.17 -11.73 -4.33
CA GLU A 109 9.66 -10.59 -5.10
C GLU A 109 8.77 -11.05 -6.26
N ALA A 110 9.13 -12.13 -6.95
CA ALA A 110 8.30 -12.71 -8.01
C ALA A 110 6.94 -13.19 -7.47
N LEU A 111 6.91 -13.85 -6.30
CA LEU A 111 5.66 -14.28 -5.67
C LEU A 111 4.81 -13.08 -5.23
N ARG A 112 5.42 -12.04 -4.68
CA ARG A 112 4.73 -10.80 -4.32
C ARG A 112 4.08 -10.16 -5.54
N GLN A 113 4.84 -9.99 -6.63
CA GLN A 113 4.34 -9.40 -7.86
C GLN A 113 3.20 -10.24 -8.46
N TRP A 114 3.36 -11.56 -8.47
CA TRP A 114 2.31 -12.46 -8.92
C TRP A 114 1.01 -12.28 -8.10
N ALA A 115 1.11 -12.25 -6.77
CA ALA A 115 -0.04 -12.06 -5.89
C ALA A 115 -0.73 -10.69 -6.09
N GLU A 116 0.04 -9.61 -6.17
CA GLU A 116 -0.48 -8.25 -6.23
C GLU A 116 -1.00 -7.84 -7.62
N GLN A 117 -0.49 -8.46 -8.68
CA GLN A 117 -0.86 -8.14 -10.06
C GLN A 117 -1.78 -9.20 -10.65
N GLU A 118 -1.27 -10.38 -11.01
CA GLU A 118 -2.08 -11.37 -11.72
C GLU A 118 -3.17 -12.00 -10.86
N VAL A 119 -2.82 -12.44 -9.64
CA VAL A 119 -3.77 -13.13 -8.75
C VAL A 119 -4.89 -12.19 -8.31
N PHE A 120 -4.55 -10.94 -7.98
CA PHE A 120 -5.55 -9.94 -7.61
C PHE A 120 -6.56 -9.69 -8.75
N PHE A 121 -6.09 -9.50 -9.98
CA PHE A 121 -7.00 -9.32 -11.12
C PHE A 121 -7.73 -10.62 -11.50
N ALA A 122 -7.12 -11.79 -11.27
CA ALA A 122 -7.78 -13.08 -11.46
C ALA A 122 -8.94 -13.27 -10.47
N VAL A 123 -8.81 -12.83 -9.22
CA VAL A 123 -9.93 -12.83 -8.25
C VAL A 123 -11.12 -12.03 -8.78
N ILE A 124 -10.86 -10.85 -9.33
CA ILE A 124 -11.92 -9.99 -9.87
C ILE A 124 -12.54 -10.62 -11.12
N ALA A 125 -11.73 -11.16 -12.04
CA ALA A 125 -12.18 -11.76 -13.29
C ALA A 125 -12.93 -13.09 -13.09
N ALA A 126 -12.54 -13.90 -12.10
CA ALA A 126 -13.23 -15.16 -11.76
C ALA A 126 -14.48 -14.95 -10.90
N ALA A 127 -14.69 -13.75 -10.35
CA ALA A 127 -15.82 -13.47 -9.47
C ALA A 127 -17.16 -13.61 -10.19
N SER A 128 -18.14 -14.18 -9.49
CA SER A 128 -19.53 -14.15 -9.96
C SER A 128 -20.02 -12.70 -10.09
N PRO A 129 -20.45 -12.24 -11.27
CA PRO A 129 -20.94 -10.88 -11.43
C PRO A 129 -22.06 -10.53 -10.45
N TYR A 130 -22.98 -11.47 -10.22
CA TYR A 130 -24.07 -11.28 -9.27
C TYR A 130 -23.56 -11.00 -7.85
N ARG A 131 -22.55 -11.76 -7.38
CA ARG A 131 -21.99 -11.59 -6.03
C ARG A 131 -21.18 -10.31 -5.91
N ALA A 132 -20.41 -10.00 -6.93
CA ALA A 132 -19.64 -8.75 -6.99
C ALA A 132 -20.58 -7.53 -6.96
N ILE A 133 -21.65 -7.52 -7.77
CA ILE A 133 -22.66 -6.46 -7.76
C ILE A 133 -23.35 -6.38 -6.41
N ARG A 134 -23.77 -7.50 -5.83
CA ARG A 134 -24.41 -7.53 -4.52
C ARG A 134 -23.49 -6.97 -3.43
N LEU A 135 -22.20 -7.33 -3.42
CA LEU A 135 -21.21 -6.78 -2.50
C LEU A 135 -21.10 -5.27 -2.67
N LEU A 136 -20.85 -4.81 -3.89
CA LEU A 136 -20.68 -3.38 -4.18
C LEU A 136 -21.95 -2.57 -3.87
N THR A 137 -23.13 -3.09 -4.18
CA THR A 137 -24.40 -2.42 -3.85
C THR A 137 -24.60 -2.31 -2.35
N ARG A 138 -24.25 -3.35 -1.59
CA ARG A 138 -24.34 -3.33 -0.12
C ARG A 138 -23.39 -2.32 0.50
N GLU A 139 -22.17 -2.22 0.01
CA GLU A 139 -21.12 -1.36 0.57
C GLU A 139 -21.25 0.11 0.11
N LEU A 140 -21.75 0.35 -1.10
CA LEU A 140 -21.70 1.67 -1.76
C LEU A 140 -23.08 2.24 -2.14
N GLY A 141 -24.13 1.43 -2.07
CA GLY A 141 -25.43 1.77 -2.65
C GLY A 141 -25.43 1.76 -4.19
N LEU A 142 -26.60 1.90 -4.81
CA LEU A 142 -26.72 1.84 -6.28
C LEU A 142 -25.97 2.98 -6.99
N GLY A 143 -26.08 4.20 -6.48
CA GLY A 143 -25.36 5.36 -7.04
C GLY A 143 -23.84 5.22 -6.89
N GLY A 144 -23.38 4.68 -5.76
CA GLY A 144 -21.98 4.41 -5.51
C GLY A 144 -21.42 3.31 -6.40
N LEU A 145 -22.19 2.26 -6.67
CA LEU A 145 -21.82 1.20 -7.62
C LEU A 145 -21.49 1.76 -9.00
N MET A 146 -22.35 2.64 -9.54
CA MET A 146 -22.11 3.25 -10.86
C MET A 146 -20.84 4.11 -10.86
N ARG A 147 -20.65 4.95 -9.84
CA ARG A 147 -19.46 5.81 -9.72
C ARG A 147 -18.21 4.99 -9.57
N PHE A 148 -18.23 3.96 -8.74
CA PHE A 148 -17.11 3.03 -8.54
C PHE A 148 -16.74 2.32 -9.85
N THR A 149 -17.71 1.80 -10.59
CA THR A 149 -17.48 1.11 -11.86
C THR A 149 -16.85 2.06 -12.90
N ARG A 150 -17.39 3.28 -13.04
CA ARG A 150 -16.80 4.29 -13.94
C ARG A 150 -15.37 4.64 -13.53
N ASP A 151 -15.11 4.77 -12.27
CA ASP A 151 -13.77 5.03 -11.72
C ASP A 151 -12.80 3.88 -12.04
N ARG A 152 -13.21 2.63 -11.82
CA ARG A 152 -12.37 1.46 -12.17
C ARG A 152 -12.05 1.40 -13.65
N ILE A 153 -13.02 1.66 -14.53
CA ILE A 153 -12.78 1.76 -15.97
C ILE A 153 -11.81 2.91 -16.29
N ALA A 154 -11.94 4.06 -15.63
CA ALA A 154 -11.01 5.17 -15.83
C ALA A 154 -9.57 4.82 -15.37
N MET A 155 -9.41 4.04 -14.29
CA MET A 155 -8.10 3.59 -13.81
C MET A 155 -7.39 2.63 -14.77
N THR A 156 -8.11 1.95 -15.67
CA THR A 156 -7.50 1.05 -16.69
C THR A 156 -7.02 1.80 -17.93
N ARG A 157 -7.32 3.10 -18.07
CA ARG A 157 -6.83 3.89 -19.21
C ARG A 157 -5.31 4.03 -19.13
N GLY A 158 -4.62 3.55 -20.16
CA GLY A 158 -3.15 3.52 -20.20
C GLY A 158 -2.51 2.52 -19.23
N ALA A 159 -3.30 1.59 -18.66
CA ALA A 159 -2.77 0.50 -17.86
C ALA A 159 -1.99 -0.49 -18.72
N THR A 160 -0.89 -0.98 -18.16
CA THR A 160 -0.08 -2.05 -18.77
C THR A 160 -0.55 -3.44 -18.36
N ILE A 161 -1.37 -3.53 -17.31
CA ILE A 161 -1.93 -4.79 -16.81
C ILE A 161 -3.24 -5.07 -17.51
N VAL A 162 -3.33 -6.26 -18.14
CA VAL A 162 -4.56 -6.76 -18.77
C VAL A 162 -5.17 -7.83 -17.86
N PRO A 163 -6.40 -7.65 -17.36
CA PRO A 163 -7.09 -8.68 -16.60
C PRO A 163 -7.25 -9.97 -17.42
N PRO A 164 -7.04 -11.17 -16.82
CA PRO A 164 -7.22 -12.43 -17.52
C PRO A 164 -8.70 -12.70 -17.83
N ASP A 165 -8.98 -13.54 -18.83
CA ASP A 165 -10.32 -14.10 -18.99
C ASP A 165 -10.70 -15.06 -17.83
N GLY A 166 -12.01 -15.37 -17.72
CA GLY A 166 -12.52 -16.15 -16.59
C GLY A 166 -11.94 -17.58 -16.47
N ASN A 167 -11.51 -18.23 -17.59
CA ASN A 167 -10.89 -19.55 -17.56
C ASN A 167 -9.46 -19.44 -17.06
N LYS A 168 -8.69 -18.55 -17.66
CA LYS A 168 -7.31 -18.26 -17.24
C LYS A 168 -7.27 -17.79 -15.77
N ALA A 169 -8.24 -16.97 -15.36
CA ALA A 169 -8.36 -16.51 -13.98
C ALA A 169 -8.49 -17.66 -12.99
N ARG A 170 -9.36 -18.67 -13.30
CA ARG A 170 -9.50 -19.85 -12.44
C ARG A 170 -8.21 -20.68 -12.37
N THR A 171 -7.51 -20.84 -13.48
CA THR A 171 -6.21 -21.53 -13.51
C THR A 171 -5.17 -20.79 -12.67
N ILE A 172 -5.07 -19.46 -12.78
CA ILE A 172 -4.17 -18.64 -11.94
C ILE A 172 -4.47 -18.85 -10.46
N LEU A 173 -5.74 -18.79 -10.07
CA LEU A 173 -6.14 -18.94 -8.67
C LEU A 173 -5.84 -20.34 -8.13
N SER A 174 -6.10 -21.41 -8.89
CA SER A 174 -5.78 -22.75 -8.46
C SER A 174 -4.28 -22.99 -8.35
N SER A 175 -3.49 -22.52 -9.31
CA SER A 175 -2.02 -22.56 -9.26
C SER A 175 -1.45 -21.79 -8.08
N PHE A 176 -2.04 -20.63 -7.77
CA PHE A 176 -1.62 -19.82 -6.62
C PHE A 176 -1.88 -20.56 -5.30
N VAL A 177 -3.08 -21.11 -5.11
CA VAL A 177 -3.41 -21.88 -3.90
C VAL A 177 -2.53 -23.13 -3.77
N SER A 178 -2.22 -23.84 -4.87
CA SER A 178 -1.29 -24.97 -4.86
C SER A 178 0.13 -24.55 -4.44
N HIS A 179 0.63 -23.44 -5.01
CA HIS A 179 1.95 -22.90 -4.66
C HIS A 179 2.03 -22.50 -3.18
N LEU A 180 1.00 -21.84 -2.65
CA LEU A 180 0.93 -21.53 -1.22
C LEU A 180 0.92 -22.79 -0.36
N THR A 181 0.16 -23.81 -0.78
CA THR A 181 0.08 -25.09 -0.07
C THR A 181 1.45 -25.74 0.07
N GLU A 182 2.21 -25.81 -1.03
CA GLU A 182 3.58 -26.36 -1.04
C GLU A 182 4.50 -25.60 -0.08
N ARG A 183 4.45 -24.27 -0.11
CA ARG A 183 5.31 -23.44 0.75
C ARG A 183 4.95 -23.51 2.24
N LEU A 184 3.69 -23.73 2.56
CA LEU A 184 3.18 -23.80 3.93
C LEU A 184 3.24 -25.21 4.56
N GLN A 185 3.72 -26.22 3.83
CA GLN A 185 3.95 -27.55 4.40
C GLN A 185 5.06 -27.57 5.45
N GLU A 186 6.08 -26.74 5.26
CA GLU A 186 7.29 -26.72 6.08
C GLU A 186 7.43 -25.46 6.95
N ARG A 187 6.45 -24.53 6.89
CA ARG A 187 6.54 -23.21 7.55
C ARG A 187 5.17 -22.77 8.05
N ALA A 188 5.19 -22.05 9.16
CA ALA A 188 3.97 -21.43 9.68
C ALA A 188 3.47 -20.29 8.76
N PHE A 189 4.40 -19.49 8.23
CA PHE A 189 4.11 -18.35 7.35
C PHE A 189 5.07 -18.32 6.16
N LEU A 190 4.70 -17.65 5.08
CA LEU A 190 5.51 -17.51 3.87
C LEU A 190 6.82 -16.78 4.12
N SER A 191 6.81 -15.82 5.05
CA SER A 191 7.97 -15.04 5.48
C SER A 191 8.88 -15.79 6.48
N GLY A 192 8.41 -16.90 7.07
CA GLY A 192 9.19 -17.68 8.03
C GLY A 192 8.40 -18.08 9.28
N PRO A 193 8.94 -17.91 10.50
CA PRO A 193 8.25 -18.26 11.75
C PRO A 193 7.13 -17.26 12.12
N GLU A 194 7.20 -16.03 11.61
CA GLU A 194 6.27 -14.95 11.90
C GLU A 194 5.67 -14.37 10.62
N VAL A 195 4.53 -13.69 10.77
CA VAL A 195 3.88 -12.99 9.66
C VAL A 195 4.76 -11.83 9.17
N GLY A 196 5.07 -11.81 7.88
CA GLY A 196 5.79 -10.73 7.22
C GLY A 196 5.01 -10.09 6.08
N TYR A 197 5.66 -9.17 5.38
CA TYR A 197 5.03 -8.45 4.27
C TYR A 197 4.55 -9.37 3.14
N LEU A 198 5.33 -10.42 2.83
CA LEU A 198 4.96 -11.40 1.79
C LEU A 198 3.64 -12.11 2.11
N ASP A 199 3.44 -12.46 3.39
CA ASP A 199 2.19 -13.06 3.85
C ASP A 199 1.00 -12.15 3.57
N LEU A 200 1.13 -10.87 3.91
CA LEU A 200 0.07 -9.89 3.67
C LEU A 200 -0.18 -9.65 2.18
N CYS A 201 0.88 -9.70 1.35
CA CYS A 201 0.75 -9.60 -0.10
C CYS A 201 0.03 -10.80 -0.72
N CYS A 202 0.23 -12.01 -0.18
CA CYS A 202 -0.47 -13.21 -0.63
C CYS A 202 -1.88 -13.34 -0.02
N PHE A 203 -2.09 -12.78 1.15
CA PHE A 203 -3.37 -12.80 1.87
C PHE A 203 -4.44 -11.93 1.21
N HIS A 204 -4.10 -10.69 0.83
CA HIS A 204 -5.11 -9.70 0.44
C HIS A 204 -5.97 -10.09 -0.79
N PRO A 205 -5.46 -10.76 -1.85
CA PRO A 205 -6.31 -11.23 -2.94
C PRO A 205 -7.26 -12.35 -2.49
N LEU A 206 -6.82 -13.27 -1.63
CA LEU A 206 -7.67 -14.31 -1.08
C LEU A 206 -8.73 -13.73 -0.13
N TRP A 207 -8.39 -12.72 0.66
CA TRP A 207 -9.35 -11.96 1.47
C TRP A 207 -10.41 -11.30 0.59
N MET A 208 -10.04 -10.69 -0.52
CA MET A 208 -11.00 -10.13 -1.48
C MET A 208 -11.90 -11.21 -2.08
N ALA A 209 -11.36 -12.38 -2.42
CA ALA A 209 -12.15 -13.50 -2.89
C ALA A 209 -13.21 -13.94 -1.85
N CYS A 210 -12.83 -14.01 -0.56
CA CYS A 210 -13.74 -14.32 0.55
C CYS A 210 -14.80 -13.23 0.76
N ARG A 211 -14.46 -11.96 0.55
CA ARG A 211 -15.44 -10.85 0.61
C ARG A 211 -16.50 -10.97 -0.46
N ILE A 212 -16.13 -11.43 -1.64
CA ILE A 212 -17.06 -11.65 -2.77
C ILE A 212 -17.87 -12.94 -2.57
N ASP A 213 -17.21 -14.03 -2.19
CA ASP A 213 -17.82 -15.34 -1.92
C ASP A 213 -17.14 -16.05 -0.73
N SER A 214 -17.75 -15.96 0.45
CA SER A 214 -17.19 -16.56 1.68
C SER A 214 -17.03 -18.09 1.61
N ARG A 215 -17.75 -18.77 0.68
CA ARG A 215 -17.69 -20.23 0.54
C ARG A 215 -16.38 -20.71 -0.11
N ILE A 216 -15.63 -19.82 -0.78
CA ILE A 216 -14.38 -20.21 -1.45
C ILE A 216 -13.36 -20.75 -0.46
N LYS A 217 -13.37 -20.23 0.78
CA LYS A 217 -12.48 -20.65 1.84
C LYS A 217 -12.60 -22.14 2.19
N ALA A 218 -13.79 -22.71 2.08
CA ALA A 218 -14.04 -24.14 2.33
C ALA A 218 -13.40 -25.05 1.26
N THR A 219 -12.97 -24.51 0.13
CA THR A 219 -12.31 -25.27 -0.95
C THR A 219 -10.80 -25.31 -0.82
N TRP A 220 -10.21 -24.58 0.12
CA TRP A 220 -8.77 -24.48 0.27
C TRP A 220 -8.20 -25.68 1.05
N PRO A 221 -6.96 -26.12 0.71
CA PRO A 221 -6.22 -27.06 1.54
C PRO A 221 -6.04 -26.53 2.96
N LEU A 222 -5.98 -27.46 3.93
CA LEU A 222 -5.94 -27.13 5.36
C LEU A 222 -4.78 -26.18 5.71
N ALA A 223 -3.61 -26.34 5.10
CA ALA A 223 -2.46 -25.47 5.34
C ALA A 223 -2.76 -24.00 4.98
N VAL A 224 -3.36 -23.77 3.79
CA VAL A 224 -3.74 -22.41 3.35
C VAL A 224 -4.87 -21.86 4.21
N HIS A 225 -5.85 -22.69 4.58
CA HIS A 225 -6.93 -22.30 5.45
C HIS A 225 -6.42 -21.85 6.83
N ASN A 226 -5.55 -22.64 7.48
CA ASN A 226 -5.00 -22.32 8.79
C ASN A 226 -4.13 -21.06 8.75
N TRP A 227 -3.28 -20.92 7.73
CA TRP A 227 -2.47 -19.73 7.50
C TRP A 227 -3.35 -18.47 7.32
N PHE A 228 -4.42 -18.57 6.54
CA PHE A 228 -5.34 -17.46 6.31
C PHE A 228 -6.04 -17.04 7.60
N GLU A 229 -6.56 -18.00 8.39
CA GLU A 229 -7.22 -17.73 9.69
C GLU A 229 -6.23 -17.09 10.68
N ALA A 230 -4.99 -17.59 10.73
CA ALA A 230 -3.97 -17.04 11.60
C ALA A 230 -3.69 -15.55 11.29
N ILE A 231 -3.58 -15.19 9.99
CA ILE A 231 -3.39 -13.79 9.59
C ILE A 231 -4.65 -12.96 9.90
N GLN A 232 -5.83 -13.50 9.59
CA GLN A 232 -7.09 -12.81 9.86
C GLN A 232 -7.30 -12.53 11.35
N SER A 233 -6.82 -13.42 12.23
CA SER A 233 -6.93 -13.30 13.69
C SER A 233 -6.07 -12.19 14.30
N LEU A 234 -5.12 -11.62 13.56
CA LEU A 234 -4.32 -10.46 13.99
C LEU A 234 -5.19 -9.25 14.33
N GLY A 235 -6.36 -9.16 13.67
CA GLY A 235 -7.24 -7.99 13.81
C GLY A 235 -6.59 -6.71 13.30
N HIS A 236 -7.07 -5.58 13.78
CA HIS A 236 -6.65 -4.27 13.25
C HIS A 236 -6.02 -3.34 14.31
N GLY A 237 -5.69 -3.86 15.50
CA GLY A 237 -5.19 -3.01 16.59
C GLY A 237 -6.25 -2.10 17.19
N GLU A 238 -5.84 -0.99 17.81
CA GLU A 238 -6.75 -0.01 18.41
C GLU A 238 -7.08 1.09 17.39
N VAL A 239 -8.30 1.08 16.88
CA VAL A 239 -8.77 2.01 15.84
C VAL A 239 -9.50 3.17 16.45
N VAL A 240 -9.10 4.41 16.15
CA VAL A 240 -9.82 5.63 16.53
C VAL A 240 -10.16 6.44 15.28
N PRO A 241 -11.27 7.20 15.23
CA PRO A 241 -11.56 8.06 14.09
C PRO A 241 -10.51 9.17 13.94
N ALA A 242 -10.09 9.47 12.72
CA ALA A 242 -9.29 10.66 12.42
C ALA A 242 -10.20 11.88 12.32
N THR A 243 -9.81 12.98 12.94
CA THR A 243 -10.47 14.29 12.77
C THR A 243 -9.62 15.19 11.87
N PRO A 244 -10.20 16.21 11.21
CA PRO A 244 -9.43 17.18 10.43
C PRO A 244 -8.32 17.86 11.25
N GLU A 245 -8.62 18.20 12.50
CA GLU A 245 -7.68 18.82 13.44
C GLU A 245 -6.50 17.87 13.71
N ALA A 246 -6.76 16.60 14.03
CA ALA A 246 -5.71 15.62 14.29
C ALA A 246 -4.81 15.39 13.06
N ILE A 247 -5.35 15.49 11.85
CA ILE A 247 -4.59 15.40 10.61
C ILE A 247 -3.66 16.62 10.46
N SER A 248 -4.16 17.83 10.70
CA SER A 248 -3.38 19.07 10.67
C SER A 248 -2.29 19.09 11.75
N ASP A 249 -2.68 18.79 13.00
CA ASP A 249 -1.75 18.75 14.13
C ASP A 249 -0.59 17.78 13.91
N ALA A 250 -0.85 16.64 13.26
CA ALA A 250 0.18 15.66 12.93
C ALA A 250 1.22 16.24 11.95
N ILE A 251 0.82 17.09 11.00
CA ILE A 251 1.72 17.76 10.06
C ILE A 251 2.55 18.80 10.77
N ASP A 252 1.93 19.61 11.63
CA ASP A 252 2.58 20.74 12.30
C ASP A 252 3.63 20.29 13.33
N GLN A 253 3.45 19.11 13.93
CA GLN A 253 4.39 18.56 14.91
C GLN A 253 5.78 18.23 14.33
N GLU A 254 5.90 18.08 13.01
CA GLU A 254 7.12 17.70 12.31
C GLU A 254 7.62 18.76 11.31
N ALA A 255 7.47 20.03 11.59
CA ALA A 255 7.91 21.12 10.73
C ALA A 255 9.44 21.19 10.49
N GLY A 256 10.15 20.07 10.66
CA GLY A 256 11.59 19.95 10.38
C GLY A 256 11.87 19.80 8.88
N LEU A 257 13.05 20.30 8.44
CA LEU A 257 13.53 20.04 7.09
C LEU A 257 13.94 18.57 6.97
N PHE A 258 13.21 17.80 6.14
CA PHE A 258 13.62 16.47 5.73
C PHE A 258 14.38 16.58 4.41
N THR A 259 15.63 16.13 4.37
CA THR A 259 16.47 16.07 3.18
C THR A 259 17.27 14.78 3.18
N GLY A 260 17.70 14.34 2.00
CA GLY A 260 18.55 13.17 1.82
C GLY A 260 19.36 13.27 0.54
N ASP A 261 20.14 12.25 0.26
CA ASP A 261 20.93 12.18 -0.95
C ASP A 261 20.03 12.03 -2.18
N ILE A 262 20.45 12.60 -3.31
CA ILE A 262 19.78 12.50 -4.59
C ILE A 262 20.70 11.85 -5.61
N GLU A 263 20.33 10.67 -6.09
CA GLU A 263 21.07 9.95 -7.12
C GLU A 263 20.91 10.63 -8.50
N PRO A 264 22.01 10.72 -9.31
CA PRO A 264 21.93 11.19 -10.69
C PRO A 264 20.90 10.39 -11.53
N PRO A 265 20.29 11.00 -12.57
CA PRO A 265 20.62 12.29 -13.17
C PRO A 265 19.92 13.50 -12.54
N PHE A 266 19.15 13.31 -11.46
CA PHE A 266 18.40 14.38 -10.82
C PHE A 266 19.29 15.23 -9.90
N LEU A 267 18.90 16.48 -9.70
CA LEU A 267 19.57 17.42 -8.81
C LEU A 267 18.68 17.78 -7.63
N GLU A 268 19.30 18.32 -6.58
CA GLU A 268 18.58 18.83 -5.42
C GLU A 268 17.63 19.96 -5.82
N ALA A 269 16.48 20.01 -5.17
CA ALA A 269 15.42 21.01 -5.38
C ALA A 269 14.77 21.00 -6.78
N GLU A 270 14.98 19.98 -7.60
CA GLU A 270 14.26 19.86 -8.86
C GLU A 270 12.76 19.61 -8.63
N TRP A 271 11.92 20.26 -9.43
CA TRP A 271 10.49 19.99 -9.49
C TRP A 271 10.22 18.79 -10.38
N VAL A 272 9.74 17.72 -9.77
CA VAL A 272 9.53 16.44 -10.47
C VAL A 272 8.09 15.97 -10.35
N THR A 273 7.75 15.03 -11.24
CA THR A 273 6.49 14.31 -11.24
C THR A 273 6.74 12.83 -10.99
N MET A 274 5.97 12.24 -10.09
CA MET A 274 5.93 10.80 -9.82
C MET A 274 4.60 10.22 -10.25
N ARG A 275 4.61 9.08 -10.97
CA ARG A 275 3.41 8.34 -11.33
C ARG A 275 3.63 6.82 -11.34
N PRO A 276 2.60 6.01 -11.05
CA PRO A 276 2.69 4.56 -11.22
C PRO A 276 2.89 4.17 -12.69
N THR A 277 3.59 3.04 -12.93
CA THR A 277 3.85 2.54 -14.30
C THR A 277 2.80 1.56 -14.81
N ASP A 278 2.00 0.97 -13.92
CA ASP A 278 1.08 -0.14 -14.20
C ASP A 278 -0.37 0.31 -14.48
N TYR A 279 -1.09 0.86 -13.51
CA TYR A 279 -2.47 1.36 -13.64
C TYR A 279 -2.70 2.56 -12.73
N ALA A 280 -3.83 3.29 -12.88
CA ALA A 280 -4.12 4.52 -12.14
C ALA A 280 -2.90 5.47 -12.12
N ARG A 281 -2.47 5.85 -13.32
CA ARG A 281 -1.22 6.58 -13.59
C ARG A 281 -1.37 8.10 -13.36
N ASP A 282 -2.17 8.48 -12.37
CA ASP A 282 -2.32 9.85 -11.97
C ASP A 282 -1.04 10.35 -11.29
N GLU A 283 -0.68 11.61 -11.52
CA GLU A 283 0.62 12.18 -11.17
C GLU A 283 0.58 12.92 -9.83
N SER A 284 1.65 12.78 -9.06
CA SER A 284 1.95 13.67 -7.94
C SER A 284 3.20 14.49 -8.25
N CYS A 285 3.15 15.77 -7.95
CA CYS A 285 4.24 16.69 -8.20
C CYS A 285 4.78 17.30 -6.90
N GLY A 286 6.06 17.60 -6.88
CA GLY A 286 6.71 18.27 -5.76
C GLY A 286 8.21 18.49 -5.99
N VAL A 287 8.85 19.11 -5.03
CA VAL A 287 10.30 19.31 -5.02
C VAL A 287 10.98 18.02 -4.56
N LEU A 288 11.90 17.49 -5.34
CA LEU A 288 12.67 16.30 -4.98
C LEU A 288 13.62 16.61 -3.82
N VAL A 289 13.49 15.87 -2.73
CA VAL A 289 14.30 16.04 -1.51
C VAL A 289 15.08 14.79 -1.10
N LEU A 290 14.77 13.64 -1.69
CA LEU A 290 15.53 12.39 -1.56
C LEU A 290 15.29 11.54 -2.80
N LEU A 291 16.34 10.94 -3.32
CA LEU A 291 16.27 9.91 -4.36
C LEU A 291 17.39 8.90 -4.13
N ASP A 292 17.01 7.70 -3.71
CA ASP A 292 17.91 6.56 -3.57
C ASP A 292 17.43 5.37 -4.41
N LYS A 293 18.12 4.22 -4.32
CA LYS A 293 17.77 2.97 -5.03
C LYS A 293 16.41 2.41 -4.64
N ARG A 294 15.84 2.82 -3.51
CA ARG A 294 14.64 2.24 -2.92
C ARG A 294 13.43 3.13 -3.04
N ARG A 295 13.62 4.46 -2.85
CA ARG A 295 12.53 5.42 -2.77
C ARG A 295 12.89 6.78 -3.37
N ALA A 296 11.85 7.52 -3.71
CA ALA A 296 11.90 8.94 -3.97
C ALA A 296 11.01 9.65 -2.96
N VAL A 297 11.43 10.83 -2.48
CA VAL A 297 10.63 11.67 -1.58
C VAL A 297 10.47 13.04 -2.19
N LEU A 298 9.21 13.48 -2.29
CA LEU A 298 8.86 14.79 -2.77
C LEU A 298 8.35 15.66 -1.63
N LYS A 299 8.91 16.86 -1.46
CA LYS A 299 8.32 17.89 -0.62
C LYS A 299 7.18 18.55 -1.39
N ARG A 300 6.01 18.62 -0.78
CA ARG A 300 4.82 19.28 -1.31
C ARG A 300 4.30 20.29 -0.31
N GLU A 301 4.18 21.53 -0.72
CA GLU A 301 3.54 22.57 0.06
C GLU A 301 2.02 22.43 0.01
N LEU A 302 1.37 22.66 1.14
CA LEU A 302 -0.08 22.57 1.28
C LEU A 302 -0.73 23.94 1.07
N PRO A 303 -1.97 23.99 0.56
CA PRO A 303 -2.66 25.26 0.31
C PRO A 303 -2.84 26.15 1.56
N ASP A 304 -3.02 25.51 2.71
CA ASP A 304 -3.27 26.19 4.00
C ASP A 304 -1.96 26.45 4.77
N GLY A 305 -0.81 26.28 4.15
CA GLY A 305 0.51 26.35 4.76
C GLY A 305 1.03 24.99 5.24
N GLY A 306 2.32 24.98 5.63
CA GLY A 306 3.01 23.74 5.96
C GLY A 306 3.43 22.93 4.73
N ALA A 307 4.10 21.81 4.96
CA ALA A 307 4.56 20.93 3.90
C ALA A 307 4.49 19.46 4.34
N VAL A 308 4.31 18.59 3.37
CA VAL A 308 4.36 17.13 3.54
C VAL A 308 5.44 16.52 2.65
N TYR A 309 5.88 15.33 3.05
CA TYR A 309 6.90 14.54 2.37
C TYR A 309 6.28 13.29 1.80
N LEU A 310 6.10 13.25 0.48
CA LEU A 310 5.46 12.14 -0.22
C LEU A 310 6.50 11.08 -0.56
N HIS A 311 6.38 9.90 0.03
CA HIS A 311 7.26 8.76 -0.18
C HIS A 311 6.70 7.84 -1.25
N PHE A 312 7.47 7.60 -2.32
CA PHE A 312 7.16 6.67 -3.40
C PHE A 312 8.28 5.63 -3.54
N PRO A 313 7.97 4.33 -3.78
CA PRO A 313 9.00 3.37 -4.11
C PRO A 313 9.61 3.65 -5.49
N ARG A 314 10.88 3.27 -5.68
CA ARG A 314 11.53 3.35 -7.00
C ARG A 314 10.94 2.32 -7.97
N SER A 315 10.65 1.12 -7.48
CA SER A 315 10.06 0.06 -8.29
C SER A 315 8.58 0.32 -8.53
N GLY A 316 8.13 0.24 -9.78
CA GLY A 316 6.73 0.44 -10.15
C GLY A 316 6.29 1.91 -10.29
N PHE A 317 7.23 2.85 -10.19
CA PHE A 317 6.98 4.27 -10.39
C PHE A 317 7.99 4.89 -11.36
N GLU A 318 7.49 5.83 -12.13
CA GLU A 318 8.25 6.65 -13.06
C GLU A 318 8.43 8.03 -12.45
N ILE A 319 9.67 8.55 -12.51
CA ILE A 319 10.02 9.92 -12.14
C ILE A 319 10.42 10.69 -13.39
N THR A 320 9.86 11.87 -13.56
CA THR A 320 10.19 12.74 -14.70
C THR A 320 10.39 14.18 -14.23
N ASN A 321 11.35 14.86 -14.83
CA ASN A 321 11.49 16.30 -14.62
C ASN A 321 10.27 17.00 -15.20
N ARG A 322 9.67 17.88 -14.44
CA ARG A 322 8.68 18.79 -14.96
C ARG A 322 9.45 19.99 -15.54
N ALA A 323 9.54 20.06 -16.87
CA ALA A 323 10.02 21.31 -17.49
C ALA A 323 9.27 22.48 -16.88
N ALA A 324 9.99 23.51 -16.47
CA ALA A 324 9.39 24.74 -15.98
C ALA A 324 8.38 25.22 -17.04
N ALA A 325 7.11 25.25 -16.67
CA ALA A 325 6.04 25.75 -17.53
C ALA A 325 6.03 27.26 -17.56
#